data_11b78e883129f3a933b133b2e6edd981
#
_entry.id   11b78e883129f3a933b133b2e6edd981
#
_cell.length_a   1.000
_cell.length_b   1.000
_cell.length_c   1.000
_cell.angle_alpha   90.00
_cell.angle_beta   90.00
_cell.angle_gamma   90.00
#
_symmetry.space_group_name_H-M   'P 1'
#
loop_
_entity.id
_entity.type
_entity.pdbx_description
1 polymer ?
#
loop_
_entity_poly.entity_id
_entity_poly.type
_entity_poly.pdbx_seq_one_letter_code
_entity_poly.pdbx_strand_id
1 'polypeptide(L)'
;MSSSTTNDGRAVIVGSGVVARAFRPHLMHLPRVCIYAAGVSNSRCTDPREFERERERLAAATADLDPDWLLLYFGTCSAEDPASRDSAYVQHKRAMENWVARRARHLIVRLPQLAGRTPNPHTLLNYLHARIVRSERFQVFRGAERNIIDVDDVARIVVELVREGACAETVNVACTHSVAILDVVQCMADVVGHRALFDIIDAGAGYAIDTVRIRLALTRCGVSFTDDYLRRTIQKYYGHHDPAAP
;
A
#
# COMPACT_ATOMS: atom_id res chain seq x y z
N MET A 1 -31.34 -25.24 8.61
CA MET A 1 -31.43 -24.77 7.21
C MET A 1 -30.41 -23.71 7.00
N SER A 2 -29.21 -24.12 6.57
CA SER A 2 -28.09 -23.20 6.32
C SER A 2 -28.32 -22.53 4.98
N SER A 3 -28.55 -21.23 4.99
CA SER A 3 -28.56 -20.43 3.77
C SER A 3 -27.10 -20.34 3.27
N SER A 4 -26.73 -21.26 2.38
CA SER A 4 -25.52 -21.10 1.57
C SER A 4 -25.74 -19.87 0.70
N THR A 5 -25.13 -18.77 1.09
CA THR A 5 -24.98 -17.60 0.21
C THR A 5 -24.11 -18.08 -0.95
N THR A 6 -24.74 -18.49 -2.04
CA THR A 6 -24.06 -18.73 -3.32
C THR A 6 -23.44 -17.40 -3.73
N ASN A 7 -22.16 -17.24 -3.42
CA ASN A 7 -21.37 -16.10 -3.86
C ASN A 7 -21.22 -16.29 -5.37
N ASP A 8 -21.93 -15.46 -6.15
CA ASP A 8 -22.11 -15.52 -7.62
C ASP A 8 -20.76 -15.34 -8.40
N GLY A 9 -19.67 -15.85 -7.84
CA GLY A 9 -18.32 -15.78 -8.42
C GLY A 9 -17.73 -14.36 -8.53
N ARG A 10 -18.39 -13.35 -7.97
CA ARG A 10 -17.93 -11.97 -7.96
C ARG A 10 -16.87 -11.77 -6.89
N ALA A 11 -15.90 -10.91 -7.15
CA ALA A 11 -14.90 -10.54 -6.15
C ALA A 11 -15.53 -9.98 -4.87
N VAL A 12 -14.90 -10.31 -3.73
CA VAL A 12 -15.29 -9.79 -2.42
C VAL A 12 -14.16 -8.93 -1.88
N ILE A 13 -14.49 -7.76 -1.30
CA ILE A 13 -13.53 -6.92 -0.57
C ILE A 13 -13.85 -6.93 0.91
N VAL A 14 -12.83 -7.26 1.70
CA VAL A 14 -12.83 -7.12 3.17
C VAL A 14 -12.02 -5.90 3.54
N GLY A 15 -12.67 -4.86 4.06
CA GLY A 15 -12.05 -3.59 4.43
C GLY A 15 -12.71 -2.39 3.77
N SER A 16 -12.34 -1.18 4.26
CA SER A 16 -12.88 0.10 3.78
C SER A 16 -11.81 1.17 3.60
N GLY A 17 -10.53 0.80 3.81
CA GLY A 17 -9.38 1.68 3.72
C GLY A 17 -9.06 2.15 2.29
N VAL A 18 -7.95 2.85 2.14
CA VAL A 18 -7.49 3.41 0.85
C VAL A 18 -7.34 2.33 -0.22
N VAL A 19 -6.73 1.19 0.14
CA VAL A 19 -6.56 0.05 -0.77
C VAL A 19 -7.91 -0.52 -1.19
N ALA A 20 -8.81 -0.79 -0.22
CA ALA A 20 -10.14 -1.31 -0.53
C ALA A 20 -10.91 -0.42 -1.52
N ARG A 21 -10.82 0.91 -1.34
CA ARG A 21 -11.47 1.88 -2.24
C ARG A 21 -10.89 1.85 -3.65
N ALA A 22 -9.55 1.75 -3.79
CA ALA A 22 -8.89 1.69 -5.09
C ALA A 22 -9.28 0.44 -5.90
N PHE A 23 -9.58 -0.68 -5.22
CA PHE A 23 -10.00 -1.91 -5.92
C PHE A 23 -11.47 -1.95 -6.31
N ARG A 24 -12.35 -1.13 -5.71
CA ARG A 24 -13.79 -1.17 -6.00
C ARG A 24 -14.16 -1.06 -7.49
N PRO A 25 -13.53 -0.16 -8.28
CA PRO A 25 -13.83 -0.06 -9.72
C PRO A 25 -13.43 -1.31 -10.53
N HIS A 26 -12.57 -2.16 -9.96
CA HIS A 26 -11.98 -3.30 -10.66
C HIS A 26 -12.64 -4.65 -10.33
N LEU A 27 -13.62 -4.70 -9.42
CA LEU A 27 -14.20 -5.96 -8.92
C LEU A 27 -14.76 -6.87 -10.03
N MET A 28 -15.39 -6.28 -11.04
CA MET A 28 -15.92 -7.05 -12.17
C MET A 28 -14.82 -7.74 -13.00
N HIS A 29 -13.57 -7.33 -12.87
CA HIS A 29 -12.41 -7.91 -13.55
C HIS A 29 -11.68 -8.97 -12.74
N LEU A 30 -12.14 -9.25 -11.52
CA LEU A 30 -11.49 -10.12 -10.54
C LEU A 30 -12.46 -11.23 -10.05
N PRO A 31 -12.99 -12.10 -10.94
CA PRO A 31 -13.89 -13.15 -10.49
C PRO A 31 -13.18 -14.12 -9.54
N ARG A 32 -13.90 -14.59 -8.51
CA ARG A 32 -13.41 -15.53 -7.49
C ARG A 32 -12.14 -15.03 -6.77
N VAL A 33 -12.07 -13.73 -6.48
CA VAL A 33 -10.99 -13.13 -5.69
C VAL A 33 -11.56 -12.56 -4.39
N CYS A 34 -11.00 -12.97 -3.27
CA CYS A 34 -11.22 -12.34 -1.97
C CYS A 34 -10.08 -11.35 -1.71
N ILE A 35 -10.38 -10.07 -1.75
CA ILE A 35 -9.42 -8.98 -1.53
C ILE A 35 -9.45 -8.62 -0.04
N TYR A 36 -8.46 -9.05 0.73
CA TYR A 36 -8.34 -8.70 2.12
C TYR A 36 -7.52 -7.41 2.30
N ALA A 37 -8.21 -6.29 2.48
CA ALA A 37 -7.67 -4.94 2.63
C ALA A 37 -8.02 -4.29 3.98
N ALA A 38 -8.13 -5.12 5.04
CA ALA A 38 -8.49 -4.72 6.41
C ALA A 38 -7.32 -4.84 7.40
N GLY A 39 -6.10 -4.94 6.90
CA GLY A 39 -4.89 -5.08 7.71
C GLY A 39 -4.50 -3.80 8.46
N VAL A 40 -3.63 -3.95 9.47
CA VAL A 40 -3.01 -2.82 10.17
C VAL A 40 -2.20 -2.00 9.16
N SER A 41 -2.46 -0.70 9.09
CA SER A 41 -1.83 0.23 8.13
C SER A 41 -0.82 1.19 8.76
N ASN A 42 -0.77 1.29 10.09
CA ASN A 42 0.22 2.09 10.80
C ASN A 42 1.50 1.29 11.02
N SER A 43 2.57 1.61 10.28
CA SER A 43 3.86 0.94 10.39
C SER A 43 4.57 1.12 11.75
N ARG A 44 4.10 2.05 12.58
CA ARG A 44 4.57 2.27 13.95
C ARG A 44 3.68 1.61 15.00
N CYS A 45 2.69 0.79 14.59
CA CYS A 45 1.81 0.11 15.51
C CYS A 45 2.59 -0.90 16.36
N THR A 46 2.35 -0.84 17.67
CA THR A 46 2.88 -1.80 18.65
C THR A 46 1.75 -2.38 19.52
N ASP A 47 0.48 -2.01 19.27
CA ASP A 47 -0.67 -2.49 20.05
C ASP A 47 -1.05 -3.92 19.64
N PRO A 48 -0.90 -4.90 20.55
CA PRO A 48 -1.25 -6.30 20.26
C PRO A 48 -2.73 -6.49 19.89
N ARG A 49 -3.64 -5.62 20.37
CA ARG A 49 -5.08 -5.69 20.09
C ARG A 49 -5.37 -5.40 18.62
N GLU A 50 -4.62 -4.46 18.02
CA GLU A 50 -4.75 -4.17 16.59
C GLU A 50 -4.28 -5.37 15.73
N PHE A 51 -3.22 -6.05 16.17
CA PHE A 51 -2.71 -7.25 15.51
C PHE A 51 -3.67 -8.43 15.66
N GLU A 52 -4.25 -8.63 16.86
CA GLU A 52 -5.25 -9.67 17.08
C GLU A 52 -6.50 -9.43 16.23
N ARG A 53 -6.98 -8.20 16.19
CA ARG A 53 -8.12 -7.81 15.34
C ARG A 53 -7.89 -8.13 13.86
N GLU A 54 -6.67 -7.92 13.34
CA GLU A 54 -6.34 -8.30 11.95
C GLU A 54 -6.41 -9.82 11.77
N ARG A 55 -5.85 -10.61 12.72
CA ARG A 55 -5.89 -12.08 12.69
C ARG A 55 -7.31 -12.61 12.68
N GLU A 56 -8.13 -12.16 13.62
CA GLU A 56 -9.54 -12.58 13.74
C GLU A 56 -10.34 -12.25 12.47
N ARG A 57 -10.18 -11.03 11.94
CA ARG A 57 -10.86 -10.62 10.71
C ARG A 57 -10.42 -11.41 9.49
N LEU A 58 -9.14 -11.71 9.37
CA LEU A 58 -8.63 -12.53 8.27
C LEU A 58 -9.14 -13.96 8.40
N ALA A 59 -9.11 -14.54 9.60
CA ALA A 59 -9.66 -15.87 9.87
C ALA A 59 -11.16 -15.93 9.52
N ALA A 60 -11.95 -14.97 9.97
CA ALA A 60 -13.38 -14.89 9.67
C ALA A 60 -13.67 -14.72 8.17
N ALA A 61 -12.87 -13.87 7.48
CA ALA A 61 -13.04 -13.63 6.05
C ALA A 61 -12.72 -14.87 5.18
N THR A 62 -11.99 -15.82 5.71
CA THR A 62 -11.50 -17.00 4.98
C THR A 62 -12.06 -18.31 5.50
N ALA A 63 -12.85 -18.31 6.59
CA ALA A 63 -13.43 -19.53 7.19
C ALA A 63 -14.24 -20.35 6.18
N ASP A 64 -15.12 -19.68 5.44
CA ASP A 64 -16.01 -20.30 4.45
C ASP A 64 -15.59 -19.97 3.01
N LEU A 65 -14.36 -19.45 2.83
CA LEU A 65 -13.87 -19.11 1.49
C LEU A 65 -13.54 -20.37 0.72
N ASP A 66 -14.22 -20.58 -0.39
CA ASP A 66 -14.00 -21.70 -1.31
C ASP A 66 -12.49 -21.85 -1.63
N PRO A 67 -11.96 -23.09 -1.61
CA PRO A 67 -10.54 -23.35 -1.95
C PRO A 67 -10.12 -22.83 -3.31
N ASP A 68 -11.03 -22.76 -4.28
CA ASP A 68 -10.76 -22.25 -5.63
C ASP A 68 -10.68 -20.72 -5.73
N TRP A 69 -11.04 -20.02 -4.67
CA TRP A 69 -10.91 -18.57 -4.63
C TRP A 69 -9.48 -18.13 -4.33
N LEU A 70 -9.01 -17.14 -5.08
CA LEU A 70 -7.74 -16.48 -4.81
C LEU A 70 -7.89 -15.55 -3.59
N LEU A 71 -7.10 -15.77 -2.55
CA LEU A 71 -6.97 -14.84 -1.44
C LEU A 71 -5.87 -13.83 -1.75
N LEU A 72 -6.26 -12.58 -2.00
CA LEU A 72 -5.34 -11.46 -2.18
C LEU A 72 -5.14 -10.74 -0.84
N TYR A 73 -3.91 -10.74 -0.35
CA TYR A 73 -3.50 -10.12 0.91
C TYR A 73 -2.46 -9.03 0.70
N PHE A 74 -2.52 -7.94 1.50
CA PHE A 74 -1.56 -6.85 1.43
C PHE A 74 -0.59 -6.86 2.61
N GLY A 75 0.67 -7.18 2.31
CA GLY A 75 1.83 -7.11 3.19
C GLY A 75 2.54 -5.77 3.10
N THR A 76 3.81 -5.75 3.47
CA THR A 76 4.67 -4.56 3.46
C THR A 76 6.04 -4.83 2.85
N CYS A 77 6.54 -3.93 1.99
CA CYS A 77 7.91 -4.00 1.49
C CYS A 77 8.95 -3.84 2.62
N SER A 78 8.57 -3.24 3.76
CA SER A 78 9.44 -3.16 4.94
C SER A 78 9.80 -4.55 5.51
N ALA A 79 9.13 -5.61 5.08
CA ALA A 79 9.54 -6.99 5.40
C ALA A 79 10.93 -7.33 4.86
N GLU A 80 11.41 -6.64 3.83
CA GLU A 80 12.75 -6.81 3.24
C GLU A 80 13.78 -5.83 3.79
N ASP A 81 13.36 -4.81 4.55
CA ASP A 81 14.24 -3.84 5.17
C ASP A 81 14.95 -4.42 6.39
N PRO A 82 16.29 -4.57 6.37
CA PRO A 82 17.03 -5.08 7.51
C PRO A 82 16.85 -4.25 8.79
N ALA A 83 16.68 -2.93 8.65
CA ALA A 83 16.51 -2.02 9.78
C ALA A 83 15.13 -2.14 10.44
N SER A 84 14.16 -2.69 9.74
CA SER A 84 12.78 -2.87 10.23
C SER A 84 12.49 -4.28 10.74
N ARG A 85 13.47 -5.21 10.70
CA ARG A 85 13.28 -6.64 11.01
C ARG A 85 12.63 -6.88 12.37
N ASP A 86 13.03 -6.11 13.39
CA ASP A 86 12.57 -6.27 14.77
C ASP A 86 11.33 -5.42 15.10
N SER A 87 10.79 -4.72 14.13
CA SER A 87 9.55 -3.96 14.28
C SER A 87 8.37 -4.91 14.53
N ALA A 88 7.59 -4.64 15.59
CA ALA A 88 6.39 -5.42 15.91
C ALA A 88 5.41 -5.48 14.72
N TYR A 89 5.27 -4.37 13.99
CA TYR A 89 4.47 -4.30 12.78
C TYR A 89 4.97 -5.26 11.68
N VAL A 90 6.29 -5.27 11.41
CA VAL A 90 6.87 -6.13 10.38
C VAL A 90 6.75 -7.59 10.76
N GLN A 91 7.02 -7.93 12.03
CA GLN A 91 6.84 -9.30 12.55
C GLN A 91 5.40 -9.77 12.42
N HIS A 92 4.43 -8.91 12.76
CA HIS A 92 3.01 -9.19 12.57
C HIS A 92 2.68 -9.43 11.09
N LYS A 93 3.11 -8.54 10.18
CA LYS A 93 2.85 -8.70 8.74
C LYS A 93 3.44 -9.99 8.18
N ARG A 94 4.66 -10.36 8.57
CA ARG A 94 5.26 -11.65 8.20
C ARG A 94 4.48 -12.85 8.74
N ALA A 95 3.99 -12.77 9.96
CA ALA A 95 3.14 -13.82 10.54
C ALA A 95 1.84 -13.99 9.74
N MET A 96 1.22 -12.88 9.30
CA MET A 96 0.03 -12.92 8.46
C MET A 96 0.33 -13.45 7.05
N GLU A 97 1.45 -13.05 6.43
CA GLU A 97 1.90 -13.61 5.14
C GLU A 97 2.07 -15.12 5.24
N ASN A 98 2.73 -15.62 6.29
CA ASN A 98 2.91 -17.05 6.54
C ASN A 98 1.56 -17.78 6.73
N TRP A 99 0.59 -17.12 7.37
CA TRP A 99 -0.75 -17.68 7.53
C TRP A 99 -1.50 -17.78 6.20
N VAL A 100 -1.45 -16.72 5.39
CA VAL A 100 -2.05 -16.65 4.05
C VAL A 100 -1.44 -17.67 3.10
N ALA A 101 -0.11 -17.86 3.14
CA ALA A 101 0.63 -18.78 2.31
C ALA A 101 0.27 -20.28 2.52
N ARG A 102 -0.47 -20.62 3.58
CA ARG A 102 -1.02 -21.98 3.77
C ARG A 102 -2.15 -22.33 2.80
N ARG A 103 -2.79 -21.33 2.20
CA ARG A 103 -3.79 -21.57 1.16
C ARG A 103 -3.10 -21.80 -0.17
N ALA A 104 -3.55 -22.82 -0.91
CA ALA A 104 -2.99 -23.12 -2.24
C ALA A 104 -3.17 -21.94 -3.21
N ARG A 105 -4.32 -21.25 -3.13
CA ARG A 105 -4.62 -20.10 -3.98
C ARG A 105 -4.52 -18.80 -3.17
N HIS A 106 -3.34 -18.20 -3.18
CA HIS A 106 -3.07 -16.91 -2.56
C HIS A 106 -2.19 -16.03 -3.44
N LEU A 107 -2.30 -14.72 -3.25
CA LEU A 107 -1.36 -13.73 -3.77
C LEU A 107 -1.07 -12.73 -2.66
N ILE A 108 0.18 -12.67 -2.23
CA ILE A 108 0.64 -11.70 -1.24
C ILE A 108 1.28 -10.54 -1.97
N VAL A 109 0.72 -9.35 -1.81
CA VAL A 109 1.20 -8.11 -2.41
C VAL A 109 1.82 -7.24 -1.34
N ARG A 110 3.15 -7.11 -1.34
CA ARG A 110 3.86 -6.19 -0.46
C ARG A 110 3.85 -4.79 -1.03
N LEU A 111 3.44 -3.84 -0.20
CA LEU A 111 3.28 -2.44 -0.58
C LEU A 111 4.30 -1.55 0.15
N PRO A 112 4.84 -0.52 -0.52
CA PRO A 112 5.66 0.52 0.08
C PRO A 112 4.79 1.62 0.72
N GLN A 113 5.27 2.88 0.72
CA GLN A 113 4.46 4.03 1.12
C GLN A 113 3.38 4.31 0.06
N LEU A 114 2.12 4.25 0.46
CA LEU A 114 1.00 4.54 -0.44
C LEU A 114 0.66 6.03 -0.46
N ALA A 115 0.47 6.56 -1.65
CA ALA A 115 -0.23 7.81 -1.87
C ALA A 115 -1.71 7.50 -2.17
N GLY A 116 -2.62 8.21 -1.50
CA GLY A 116 -4.06 8.02 -1.68
C GLY A 116 -4.87 8.83 -0.68
N ARG A 117 -6.12 9.12 -0.99
CA ARG A 117 -7.00 9.85 -0.07
C ARG A 117 -7.35 9.00 1.15
N THR A 118 -6.84 9.37 2.31
CA THR A 118 -7.09 8.68 3.57
C THR A 118 -7.08 9.67 4.74
N PRO A 119 -7.99 9.50 5.72
CA PRO A 119 -7.96 10.32 6.93
C PRO A 119 -6.85 9.88 7.91
N ASN A 120 -6.10 8.79 7.62
CA ASN A 120 -5.06 8.28 8.49
C ASN A 120 -3.89 9.27 8.60
N PRO A 121 -3.67 9.95 9.76
CA PRO A 121 -2.61 10.93 9.93
C PRO A 121 -1.21 10.30 10.01
N HIS A 122 -1.13 8.98 10.16
CA HIS A 122 0.12 8.25 10.34
C HIS A 122 0.79 7.84 9.02
N THR A 123 0.17 8.15 7.87
CA THR A 123 0.86 7.96 6.59
C THR A 123 1.92 9.04 6.40
N LEU A 124 3.04 8.70 5.75
CA LEU A 124 4.13 9.63 5.51
C LEU A 124 3.66 10.93 4.85
N LEU A 125 2.89 10.82 3.76
CA LEU A 125 2.47 11.99 3.00
C LEU A 125 1.48 12.86 3.77
N ASN A 126 0.53 12.28 4.52
CA ASN A 126 -0.37 13.07 5.37
C ASN A 126 0.38 13.76 6.51
N TYR A 127 1.36 13.08 7.11
CA TYR A 127 2.21 13.67 8.13
C TYR A 127 2.98 14.88 7.59
N LEU A 128 3.66 14.74 6.44
CA LEU A 128 4.41 15.84 5.83
C LEU A 128 3.48 17.00 5.44
N HIS A 129 2.37 16.69 4.77
CA HIS A 129 1.38 17.70 4.40
C HIS A 129 0.90 18.49 5.61
N ALA A 130 0.46 17.83 6.68
CA ALA A 130 -0.05 18.48 7.88
C ALA A 130 1.01 19.39 8.53
N ARG A 131 2.28 18.93 8.62
CA ARG A 131 3.38 19.73 9.18
C ARG A 131 3.70 20.95 8.33
N ILE A 132 3.75 20.79 7.00
CA ILE A 132 4.09 21.88 6.07
C ILE A 132 2.98 22.93 6.07
N VAL A 133 1.71 22.55 5.94
CA VAL A 133 0.57 23.48 5.92
C VAL A 133 0.44 24.26 7.23
N ARG A 134 0.74 23.61 8.37
CA ARG A 134 0.68 24.25 9.68
C ARG A 134 1.94 25.01 10.06
N SER A 135 2.96 25.01 9.19
CA SER A 135 4.28 25.60 9.47
C SER A 135 4.92 25.02 10.76
N GLU A 136 4.64 23.75 11.04
CA GLU A 136 5.20 23.03 12.18
C GLU A 136 6.55 22.40 11.82
N ARG A 137 7.56 22.61 12.69
CA ARG A 137 8.90 22.05 12.51
C ARG A 137 8.92 20.55 12.72
N PHE A 138 9.68 19.82 11.90
CA PHE A 138 9.83 18.35 12.00
C PHE A 138 11.27 17.93 11.65
N GLN A 139 11.60 16.67 11.95
CA GLN A 139 12.92 16.11 11.66
C GLN A 139 12.89 15.33 10.34
N VAL A 140 13.97 15.46 9.57
CA VAL A 140 14.19 14.73 8.31
C VAL A 140 15.55 14.01 8.40
N PHE A 141 15.54 12.70 8.18
CA PHE A 141 16.76 11.89 8.19
C PHE A 141 17.40 11.91 6.80
N ARG A 142 18.57 12.56 6.67
CA ARG A 142 19.25 12.83 5.38
C ARG A 142 19.43 11.59 4.50
N GLY A 143 19.84 10.47 5.09
CA GLY A 143 20.09 9.22 4.37
C GLY A 143 18.85 8.38 4.10
N ALA A 144 17.65 8.82 4.52
CA ALA A 144 16.44 8.02 4.33
C ALA A 144 15.91 8.14 2.90
N GLU A 145 15.57 7.00 2.31
CA GLU A 145 14.84 6.91 1.04
C GLU A 145 13.44 6.37 1.25
N ARG A 146 12.55 6.72 0.34
CA ARG A 146 11.16 6.26 0.39
C ARG A 146 10.70 5.83 -1.00
N ASN A 147 10.11 4.65 -1.06
CA ASN A 147 9.38 4.21 -2.23
C ASN A 147 7.92 4.64 -2.07
N ILE A 148 7.40 5.40 -3.01
CA ILE A 148 6.05 5.97 -2.97
C ILE A 148 5.32 5.54 -4.23
N ILE A 149 4.13 4.96 -4.08
CA ILE A 149 3.29 4.52 -5.18
C ILE A 149 1.86 5.01 -5.01
N ASP A 150 1.23 5.41 -6.11
CA ASP A 150 -0.19 5.73 -6.17
C ASP A 150 -1.02 4.47 -5.94
N VAL A 151 -2.00 4.54 -5.05
CA VAL A 151 -2.87 3.40 -4.72
C VAL A 151 -3.71 2.93 -5.90
N ASP A 152 -4.07 3.84 -6.82
CA ASP A 152 -4.83 3.47 -8.03
C ASP A 152 -3.93 2.70 -9.02
N ASP A 153 -2.64 3.04 -9.10
CA ASP A 153 -1.67 2.27 -9.87
C ASP A 153 -1.42 0.88 -9.25
N VAL A 154 -1.39 0.78 -7.92
CA VAL A 154 -1.37 -0.52 -7.24
C VAL A 154 -2.53 -1.40 -7.70
N ALA A 155 -3.76 -0.87 -7.70
CA ALA A 155 -4.93 -1.64 -8.11
C ALA A 155 -4.81 -2.09 -9.58
N ARG A 156 -4.36 -1.22 -10.50
CA ARG A 156 -4.16 -1.55 -11.92
C ARG A 156 -3.11 -2.65 -12.11
N ILE A 157 -1.96 -2.54 -11.44
CA ILE A 157 -0.88 -3.54 -11.51
C ILE A 157 -1.36 -4.90 -10.99
N VAL A 158 -2.03 -4.91 -9.84
CA VAL A 158 -2.50 -6.17 -9.21
C VAL A 158 -3.60 -6.83 -10.05
N VAL A 159 -4.48 -6.07 -10.67
CA VAL A 159 -5.47 -6.61 -11.62
C VAL A 159 -4.78 -7.34 -12.76
N GLU A 160 -3.71 -6.78 -13.33
CA GLU A 160 -2.96 -7.46 -14.39
C GLU A 160 -2.22 -8.70 -13.88
N LEU A 161 -1.63 -8.66 -12.67
CA LEU A 161 -1.02 -9.85 -12.06
C LEU A 161 -2.05 -10.99 -11.92
N VAL A 162 -3.26 -10.69 -11.43
CA VAL A 162 -4.32 -11.70 -11.32
C VAL A 162 -4.74 -12.22 -12.70
N ARG A 163 -4.84 -11.36 -13.71
CA ARG A 163 -5.14 -11.76 -15.11
C ARG A 163 -4.07 -12.64 -15.73
N GLU A 164 -2.81 -12.43 -15.33
CA GLU A 164 -1.68 -13.28 -15.72
C GLU A 164 -1.68 -14.64 -15.01
N GLY A 165 -2.59 -14.86 -14.05
CA GLY A 165 -2.66 -16.08 -13.26
C GLY A 165 -1.72 -16.11 -12.07
N ALA A 166 -1.24 -14.96 -11.58
CA ALA A 166 -0.40 -14.88 -10.39
C ALA A 166 -1.07 -15.58 -9.21
N CYS A 167 -0.39 -16.58 -8.65
CA CYS A 167 -0.93 -17.44 -7.62
C CYS A 167 0.22 -18.15 -6.88
N ALA A 168 0.02 -18.41 -5.59
CA ALA A 168 0.99 -19.06 -4.70
C ALA A 168 2.35 -18.33 -4.65
N GLU A 169 2.32 -16.99 -4.70
CA GLU A 169 3.51 -16.15 -4.72
C GLU A 169 3.36 -14.90 -3.85
N THR A 170 4.52 -14.32 -3.49
CA THR A 170 4.64 -13.00 -2.86
C THR A 170 5.30 -12.05 -3.84
N VAL A 171 4.69 -10.88 -4.08
CA VAL A 171 5.13 -9.90 -5.08
C VAL A 171 5.23 -8.51 -4.44
N ASN A 172 6.34 -7.82 -4.67
CA ASN A 172 6.45 -6.40 -4.34
C ASN A 172 5.79 -5.58 -5.45
N VAL A 173 4.77 -4.79 -5.09
CA VAL A 173 4.15 -3.80 -5.99
C VAL A 173 4.56 -2.42 -5.51
N ALA A 174 5.61 -1.91 -6.12
CA ALA A 174 6.32 -0.70 -5.73
C ALA A 174 6.79 0.08 -6.96
N CYS A 175 7.13 1.34 -6.78
CA CYS A 175 7.85 2.12 -7.78
C CYS A 175 9.21 1.47 -8.08
N THR A 176 9.69 1.52 -9.31
CA THR A 176 10.96 0.90 -9.70
C THR A 176 12.19 1.56 -9.08
N HIS A 177 12.02 2.73 -8.48
CA HIS A 177 13.07 3.44 -7.76
C HIS A 177 12.52 4.09 -6.49
N SER A 178 13.37 4.21 -5.49
CA SER A 178 13.12 5.00 -4.28
C SER A 178 13.62 6.42 -4.47
N VAL A 179 13.10 7.36 -3.69
CA VAL A 179 13.46 8.78 -3.74
C VAL A 179 13.96 9.23 -2.37
N ALA A 180 14.90 10.17 -2.33
CA ALA A 180 15.39 10.74 -1.08
C ALA A 180 14.22 11.43 -0.34
N ILE A 181 14.17 11.28 0.98
CA ILE A 181 13.12 11.92 1.78
C ILE A 181 13.11 13.44 1.64
N LEU A 182 14.27 14.06 1.42
CA LEU A 182 14.39 15.50 1.18
C LEU A 182 13.66 15.92 -0.10
N ASP A 183 13.74 15.12 -1.17
CA ASP A 183 13.02 15.37 -2.41
C ASP A 183 11.50 15.24 -2.23
N VAL A 184 11.06 14.30 -1.40
CA VAL A 184 9.63 14.16 -1.05
C VAL A 184 9.14 15.39 -0.29
N VAL A 185 9.91 15.89 0.69
CA VAL A 185 9.60 17.10 1.47
C VAL A 185 9.53 18.32 0.57
N GLN A 186 10.54 18.51 -0.29
CA GLN A 186 10.59 19.65 -1.22
C GLN A 186 9.42 19.60 -2.22
N CYS A 187 9.17 18.44 -2.81
CA CYS A 187 8.06 18.26 -3.74
C CYS A 187 6.70 18.54 -3.08
N MET A 188 6.49 18.09 -1.83
CA MET A 188 5.27 18.40 -1.07
C MET A 188 5.15 19.90 -0.80
N ALA A 189 6.23 20.57 -0.38
CA ALA A 189 6.26 22.00 -0.12
C ALA A 189 5.91 22.82 -1.37
N ASP A 190 6.47 22.44 -2.52
CA ASP A 190 6.21 23.09 -3.82
C ASP A 190 4.74 22.92 -4.24
N VAL A 191 4.19 21.71 -4.08
CA VAL A 191 2.81 21.40 -4.49
C VAL A 191 1.77 22.14 -3.63
N VAL A 192 2.01 22.23 -2.31
CA VAL A 192 1.09 22.92 -1.41
C VAL A 192 1.33 24.42 -1.31
N GLY A 193 2.43 24.93 -1.89
CA GLY A 193 2.78 26.36 -1.88
C GLY A 193 3.20 26.88 -0.51
N HIS A 194 3.67 26.01 0.39
CA HIS A 194 4.10 26.37 1.75
C HIS A 194 5.54 25.95 1.99
N ARG A 195 6.31 26.79 2.71
CA ARG A 195 7.67 26.47 3.09
C ARG A 195 7.70 25.34 4.14
N ALA A 196 8.48 24.29 3.89
CA ALA A 196 8.76 23.27 4.88
C ALA A 196 9.77 23.78 5.93
N LEU A 197 9.47 23.60 7.21
CA LEU A 197 10.37 23.91 8.34
C LEU A 197 10.85 22.60 8.94
N PHE A 198 12.12 22.25 8.75
CA PHE A 198 12.67 20.99 9.25
C PHE A 198 14.12 21.11 9.68
N ASP A 199 14.52 20.17 10.56
CA ASP A 199 15.90 19.97 10.99
C ASP A 199 16.42 18.68 10.35
N ILE A 200 17.64 18.72 9.83
CA ILE A 200 18.28 17.57 9.21
C ILE A 200 19.03 16.78 10.28
N ILE A 201 18.77 15.47 10.32
CA ILE A 201 19.47 14.50 11.15
C ILE A 201 20.32 13.63 10.21
N ASP A 202 21.61 13.50 10.50
CA ASP A 202 22.52 12.64 9.74
C ASP A 202 22.33 11.17 10.15
N ALA A 203 21.24 10.60 9.70
CA ALA A 203 20.82 9.23 9.94
C ALA A 203 19.88 8.76 8.81
N GLY A 204 19.45 7.51 8.90
CA GLY A 204 18.54 6.89 7.95
C GLY A 204 19.28 6.12 6.85
N ALA A 205 18.55 5.24 6.19
CA ALA A 205 19.00 4.47 5.05
C ALA A 205 17.82 4.20 4.11
N GLY A 206 18.13 3.84 2.88
CA GLY A 206 17.21 3.18 1.96
C GLY A 206 17.46 1.68 1.94
N TYR A 207 16.55 0.95 1.32
CA TYR A 207 16.71 -0.46 0.97
C TYR A 207 16.16 -0.72 -0.43
N ALA A 208 16.74 -1.69 -1.12
CA ALA A 208 16.29 -2.08 -2.44
C ALA A 208 14.99 -2.89 -2.35
N ILE A 209 14.05 -2.61 -3.25
CA ILE A 209 12.81 -3.38 -3.42
C ILE A 209 12.88 -4.04 -4.79
N ASP A 210 12.83 -5.37 -4.83
CA ASP A 210 12.78 -6.10 -6.11
C ASP A 210 11.39 -5.93 -6.74
N THR A 211 11.36 -5.33 -7.92
CA THR A 211 10.17 -5.08 -8.73
C THR A 211 10.18 -5.81 -10.07
N VAL A 212 11.09 -6.75 -10.28
CA VAL A 212 11.23 -7.48 -11.56
C VAL A 212 9.95 -8.19 -11.94
N ARG A 213 9.24 -8.79 -10.96
CA ARG A 213 8.01 -9.56 -11.18
C ARG A 213 6.86 -8.75 -11.78
N ILE A 214 6.80 -7.43 -11.54
CA ILE A 214 5.70 -6.59 -12.03
C ILE A 214 5.95 -5.95 -13.41
N ARG A 215 7.12 -6.14 -14.03
CA ARG A 215 7.48 -5.45 -15.29
C ARG A 215 6.46 -5.66 -16.40
N LEU A 216 6.00 -6.89 -16.60
CA LEU A 216 5.01 -7.21 -17.63
C LEU A 216 3.65 -6.55 -17.31
N ALA A 217 3.21 -6.62 -16.07
CA ALA A 217 1.98 -5.99 -15.61
C ALA A 217 2.03 -4.46 -15.80
N LEU A 218 3.18 -3.80 -15.51
CA LEU A 218 3.37 -2.37 -15.76
C LEU A 218 3.13 -2.01 -17.23
N THR A 219 3.73 -2.78 -18.16
CA THR A 219 3.55 -2.56 -19.59
C THR A 219 2.09 -2.71 -20.00
N ARG A 220 1.40 -3.75 -19.51
CA ARG A 220 0.00 -4.05 -19.88
C ARG A 220 -0.99 -3.03 -19.34
N CYS A 221 -0.81 -2.59 -18.09
CA CYS A 221 -1.69 -1.59 -17.50
C CYS A 221 -1.31 -0.14 -17.84
N GLY A 222 -0.19 0.08 -18.56
CA GLY A 222 0.28 1.41 -18.95
C GLY A 222 0.71 2.28 -17.76
N VAL A 223 1.16 1.66 -16.65
CA VAL A 223 1.75 2.37 -15.52
C VAL A 223 3.25 2.54 -15.78
N SER A 224 3.73 3.78 -15.69
CA SER A 224 5.14 4.10 -15.83
C SER A 224 5.61 5.03 -14.72
N PHE A 225 6.79 4.74 -14.19
CA PHE A 225 7.42 5.51 -13.11
C PHE A 225 8.49 6.43 -13.70
N THR A 226 8.02 7.55 -14.26
CA THR A 226 8.86 8.61 -14.86
C THR A 226 9.40 9.54 -13.76
N ASP A 227 10.38 10.39 -14.08
CA ASP A 227 11.01 11.32 -13.13
C ASP A 227 9.99 12.26 -12.46
N ASP A 228 8.88 12.55 -13.12
CA ASP A 228 7.79 13.39 -12.60
C ASP A 228 6.72 12.60 -11.81
N TYR A 229 6.87 11.28 -11.66
CA TYR A 229 5.85 10.42 -11.03
C TYR A 229 5.51 10.86 -9.59
N LEU A 230 6.55 11.15 -8.78
CA LEU A 230 6.35 11.64 -7.42
C LEU A 230 5.52 12.94 -7.42
N ARG A 231 5.89 13.90 -8.28
CA ARG A 231 5.21 15.21 -8.34
C ARG A 231 3.75 15.06 -8.76
N ARG A 232 3.48 14.28 -9.82
CA ARG A 232 2.10 14.02 -10.28
C ARG A 232 1.26 13.34 -9.20
N THR A 233 1.85 12.39 -8.49
CA THR A 233 1.19 11.66 -7.42
C THR A 233 0.87 12.59 -6.24
N ILE A 234 1.81 13.42 -5.79
CA ILE A 234 1.58 14.39 -4.73
C ILE A 234 0.55 15.44 -5.18
N GLN A 235 0.65 15.95 -6.40
CA GLN A 235 -0.30 16.92 -6.96
C GLN A 235 -1.74 16.39 -6.98
N LYS A 236 -1.92 15.11 -7.35
CA LYS A 236 -3.23 14.44 -7.39
C LYS A 236 -3.96 14.43 -6.04
N TYR A 237 -3.23 14.28 -4.93
CA TYR A 237 -3.84 14.09 -3.62
C TYR A 237 -3.74 15.31 -2.70
N TYR A 238 -2.75 16.19 -2.91
CA TYR A 238 -2.41 17.30 -2.02
C TYR A 238 -2.34 18.67 -2.73
N GLY A 239 -2.39 18.69 -4.07
CA GLY A 239 -2.51 19.94 -4.82
C GLY A 239 -3.84 20.66 -4.50
N HIS A 240 -3.82 21.98 -4.59
CA HIS A 240 -5.05 22.76 -4.49
C HIS A 240 -6.01 22.30 -5.58
N HIS A 241 -7.13 21.70 -5.18
CA HIS A 241 -8.25 21.57 -6.10
C HIS A 241 -8.86 22.95 -6.21
N ASP A 242 -8.72 23.57 -7.36
CA ASP A 242 -9.58 24.70 -7.72
C ASP A 242 -11.03 24.17 -7.73
N PRO A 243 -11.91 24.64 -6.82
CA PRO A 243 -13.30 24.18 -6.82
C PRO A 243 -14.08 24.58 -8.09
N ALA A 244 -13.43 25.30 -9.02
CA ALA A 244 -13.99 25.76 -10.30
C ALA A 244 -13.49 24.98 -11.53
N ALA A 245 -12.69 23.94 -11.37
CA ALA A 245 -12.35 23.06 -12.52
C ALA A 245 -13.48 22.03 -12.76
N PRO A 246 -13.96 21.89 -14.01
CA PRO A 246 -15.12 21.11 -14.39
C PRO A 246 -14.96 19.60 -14.15
#